data_1a8185a5a37d7107b72dc8da5f7dadb3
#
_entry.id   1a8185a5a37d7107b72dc8da5f7dadb3
#
_cell.length_a   1.000
_cell.length_b   1.000
_cell.length_c   1.000
_cell.angle_alpha   90.00
_cell.angle_beta   90.00
_cell.angle_gamma   90.00
#
_symmetry.space_group_name_H-M   'P 1'
#
loop_
_entity.id
_entity.type
_entity.pdbx_description
1 polymer ?
#
loop_
_entity_poly.entity_id
_entity_poly.type
_entity_poly.pdbx_seq_one_letter_code
_entity_poly.pdbx_strand_id
1 'polypeptide(L)'
;MLFRSHSAEQNARGIEFGHTRIGLHCGFVFVGNVGARNRLQYTALGDVLNTASRLEGLNKAIGSRICASSDIADKCRNYQFRPIGAFIVKGRTESTEVFAPIDPQRHRPEWISRYEFAFRQLEARTAEAAEHFAELYSEDPEDPCVAFHHRRLMEGETGALIEMHDK
;
A
#
# COMPACT_ATOMS: atom_id res chain seq x y z
N MET A 1 -7.88 -12.34 6.48
CA MET A 1 -9.30 -12.59 6.82
C MET A 1 -9.59 -12.42 8.31
N LEU A 2 -8.83 -13.01 9.22
CA LEU A 2 -9.05 -12.93 10.69
C LEU A 2 -9.14 -11.50 11.27
N PHE A 3 -8.31 -10.57 10.82
CA PHE A 3 -8.30 -9.19 11.37
C PHE A 3 -9.52 -8.35 10.97
N ARG A 4 -10.10 -8.57 9.77
CA ARG A 4 -11.33 -7.88 9.35
C ARG A 4 -12.53 -8.33 10.17
N SER A 5 -12.63 -9.63 10.46
CA SER A 5 -13.73 -10.20 11.25
C SER A 5 -13.68 -9.72 12.70
N HIS A 6 -12.48 -9.68 13.30
CA HIS A 6 -12.30 -9.22 14.67
C HIS A 6 -12.67 -7.74 14.86
N SER A 7 -12.18 -6.85 13.98
CA SER A 7 -12.54 -5.43 14.05
C SER A 7 -14.04 -5.19 13.86
N ALA A 8 -14.67 -5.89 12.90
CA ALA A 8 -16.11 -5.81 12.67
C ALA A 8 -16.93 -6.33 13.88
N GLU A 9 -16.48 -7.42 14.49
CA GLU A 9 -17.12 -7.98 15.68
C GLU A 9 -17.02 -7.06 16.89
N GLN A 10 -15.86 -6.42 17.11
CA GLN A 10 -15.68 -5.47 18.21
C GLN A 10 -16.49 -4.18 17.99
N ASN A 11 -16.51 -3.67 16.76
CA ASN A 11 -17.34 -2.51 16.41
C ASN A 11 -18.83 -2.79 16.56
N ALA A 12 -19.29 -4.00 16.21
CA ALA A 12 -20.68 -4.43 16.44
C ALA A 12 -21.05 -4.50 17.94
N ARG A 13 -20.07 -4.65 18.81
CA ARG A 13 -20.23 -4.61 20.28
C ARG A 13 -20.11 -3.20 20.87
N GLY A 14 -19.99 -2.17 20.01
CA GLY A 14 -19.83 -0.77 20.43
C GLY A 14 -18.43 -0.41 20.93
N ILE A 15 -17.44 -1.31 20.72
CA ILE A 15 -16.04 -1.05 21.05
C ILE A 15 -15.39 -0.44 19.79
N GLU A 16 -14.97 0.81 19.84
CA GLU A 16 -14.20 1.43 18.76
C GLU A 16 -12.87 0.69 18.58
N PHE A 17 -12.87 -0.29 17.68
CA PHE A 17 -11.67 -0.99 17.30
C PHE A 17 -11.14 -0.43 15.99
N GLY A 18 -9.97 0.20 16.07
CA GLY A 18 -9.33 0.84 14.92
C GLY A 18 -8.97 -0.16 13.81
N HIS A 19 -8.75 0.35 12.62
CA HIS A 19 -8.31 -0.46 11.49
C HIS A 19 -6.84 -0.80 11.61
N THR A 20 -6.49 -2.09 11.56
CA THR A 20 -5.10 -2.54 11.46
C THR A 20 -4.55 -2.25 10.07
N ARG A 21 -3.41 -1.57 10.03
CA ARG A 21 -2.62 -1.36 8.82
C ARG A 21 -1.40 -2.26 8.86
N ILE A 22 -0.96 -2.74 7.70
CA ILE A 22 0.14 -3.70 7.58
C ILE A 22 1.06 -3.24 6.44
N GLY A 23 2.35 -3.08 6.74
CA GLY A 23 3.41 -2.89 5.75
C GLY A 23 4.21 -4.18 5.62
N LEU A 24 4.37 -4.71 4.41
CA LEU A 24 5.10 -5.94 4.14
C LEU A 24 6.34 -5.65 3.31
N HIS A 25 7.48 -6.01 3.86
CA HIS A 25 8.77 -5.95 3.16
C HIS A 25 9.65 -7.12 3.58
N CYS A 26 10.58 -7.55 2.72
CA CYS A 26 11.51 -8.61 3.05
C CYS A 26 12.95 -8.18 2.74
N GLY A 27 13.89 -8.71 3.54
CA GLY A 27 15.32 -8.46 3.38
C GLY A 27 16.10 -8.99 4.59
N PHE A 28 17.38 -8.69 4.61
CA PHE A 28 18.26 -9.13 5.71
C PHE A 28 18.09 -8.24 6.94
N VAL A 29 17.98 -8.88 8.10
CA VAL A 29 17.94 -8.23 9.42
C VAL A 29 18.96 -8.84 10.35
N PHE A 30 19.53 -8.03 11.22
CA PHE A 30 20.31 -8.49 12.36
C PHE A 30 19.39 -8.61 13.56
N VAL A 31 19.35 -9.79 14.19
CA VAL A 31 18.54 -10.05 15.37
C VAL A 31 19.44 -10.33 16.55
N GLY A 32 19.24 -9.62 17.64
CA GLY A 32 20.08 -9.78 18.83
C GLY A 32 19.70 -8.86 19.98
N ASN A 33 20.48 -8.95 21.06
CA ASN A 33 20.33 -8.06 22.20
C ASN A 33 21.03 -6.73 21.92
N VAL A 34 20.26 -5.66 21.90
CA VAL A 34 20.72 -4.29 21.65
C VAL A 34 20.45 -3.43 22.87
N GLY A 35 21.42 -2.62 23.27
CA GLY A 35 21.28 -1.70 24.38
C GLY A 35 22.55 -1.57 25.24
N ALA A 36 22.44 -0.83 26.34
CA ALA A 36 23.50 -0.65 27.32
C ALA A 36 23.48 -1.77 28.39
N ARG A 37 24.53 -1.89 29.18
CA ARG A 37 24.71 -2.96 30.19
C ARG A 37 23.50 -3.21 31.11
N ASN A 38 22.69 -2.18 31.37
CA ASN A 38 21.55 -2.28 32.28
C ASN A 38 20.19 -2.31 31.57
N ARG A 39 20.17 -2.27 30.22
CA ARG A 39 18.93 -2.24 29.45
C ARG A 39 19.15 -2.89 28.08
N LEU A 40 19.14 -4.22 28.08
CA LEU A 40 19.22 -5.01 26.87
C LEU A 40 17.80 -5.31 26.37
N GLN A 41 17.58 -5.08 25.10
CA GLN A 41 16.33 -5.44 24.43
C GLN A 41 16.65 -6.34 23.25
N TYR A 42 16.02 -7.51 23.21
CA TYR A 42 16.10 -8.38 22.05
C TYR A 42 15.27 -7.80 20.93
N THR A 43 15.91 -7.40 19.84
CA THR A 43 15.24 -6.71 18.74
C THR A 43 15.91 -7.03 17.41
N ALA A 44 15.22 -6.69 16.32
CA ALA A 44 15.76 -6.74 14.97
C ALA A 44 16.23 -5.34 14.54
N LEU A 45 17.37 -5.28 13.87
CA LEU A 45 17.95 -4.06 13.29
C LEU A 45 18.15 -4.26 11.79
N GLY A 46 17.82 -3.24 11.02
CA GLY A 46 18.04 -3.20 9.58
C GLY A 46 17.09 -2.19 8.90
N ASP A 47 17.47 -1.70 7.72
CA ASP A 47 16.66 -0.77 6.95
C ASP A 47 15.33 -1.40 6.47
N VAL A 48 15.29 -2.72 6.42
CA VAL A 48 14.10 -3.53 6.13
C VAL A 48 12.93 -3.17 7.06
N LEU A 49 13.19 -2.98 8.35
CA LEU A 49 12.18 -2.60 9.34
C LEU A 49 11.65 -1.20 9.10
N ASN A 50 12.53 -0.26 8.73
CA ASN A 50 12.16 1.10 8.40
C ASN A 50 11.27 1.13 7.15
N THR A 51 11.63 0.34 6.13
CA THR A 51 10.84 0.22 4.90
C THR A 51 9.47 -0.38 5.20
N ALA A 52 9.38 -1.46 5.97
CA ALA A 52 8.11 -2.05 6.38
C ALA A 52 7.22 -1.06 7.16
N SER A 53 7.82 -0.29 8.09
CA SER A 53 7.11 0.75 8.85
C SER A 53 6.59 1.87 7.95
N ARG A 54 7.36 2.28 6.93
CA ARG A 54 6.91 3.27 5.94
C ARG A 54 5.75 2.75 5.11
N LEU A 55 5.81 1.50 4.65
CA LEU A 55 4.71 0.85 3.93
C LEU A 55 3.44 0.77 4.80
N GLU A 56 3.59 0.52 6.12
CA GLU A 56 2.45 0.61 7.04
C GLU A 56 1.85 2.01 7.05
N GLY A 57 2.69 3.05 7.20
CA GLY A 57 2.26 4.44 7.22
C GLY A 57 1.55 4.89 5.92
N LEU A 58 2.01 4.39 4.75
CA LEU A 58 1.40 4.67 3.45
C LEU A 58 -0.07 4.28 3.36
N ASN A 59 -0.48 3.22 4.05
CA ASN A 59 -1.87 2.80 4.06
C ASN A 59 -2.82 3.92 4.51
N LYS A 60 -2.35 4.85 5.36
CA LYS A 60 -3.15 6.00 5.79
C LYS A 60 -3.43 6.97 4.63
N ALA A 61 -2.44 7.25 3.82
CA ALA A 61 -2.55 8.18 2.68
C ALA A 61 -3.40 7.57 1.55
N ILE A 62 -3.21 6.28 1.29
CA ILE A 62 -3.92 5.54 0.24
C ILE A 62 -5.36 5.20 0.67
N GLY A 63 -5.60 5.03 1.97
CA GLY A 63 -6.86 4.48 2.49
C GLY A 63 -6.89 2.95 2.49
N SER A 64 -5.76 2.29 2.19
CA SER A 64 -5.63 0.84 2.14
C SER A 64 -5.35 0.23 3.53
N ARG A 65 -5.29 -1.08 3.60
CA ARG A 65 -4.95 -1.81 4.83
C ARG A 65 -3.62 -2.54 4.74
N ILE A 66 -3.20 -2.91 3.54
CA ILE A 66 -1.98 -3.67 3.31
C ILE A 66 -1.24 -3.03 2.14
N CYS A 67 0.01 -2.63 2.41
CA CYS A 67 0.98 -2.24 1.39
C CYS A 67 2.16 -3.20 1.43
N ALA A 68 2.60 -3.66 0.27
CA ALA A 68 3.73 -4.57 0.10
C ALA A 68 4.76 -3.98 -0.86
N SER A 69 6.04 -4.29 -0.66
CA SER A 69 7.08 -4.02 -1.66
C SER A 69 7.00 -5.00 -2.81
N SER A 70 7.66 -4.67 -3.94
CA SER A 70 7.81 -5.56 -5.10
C SER A 70 8.37 -6.94 -4.71
N ASP A 71 9.37 -6.99 -3.83
CA ASP A 71 9.92 -8.24 -3.32
C ASP A 71 8.89 -9.20 -2.71
N ILE A 72 7.89 -8.66 -2.04
CA ILE A 72 6.80 -9.45 -1.46
C ILE A 72 5.80 -9.85 -2.55
N ALA A 73 5.42 -8.90 -3.41
CA ALA A 73 4.48 -9.17 -4.50
C ALA A 73 4.99 -10.31 -5.40
N ASP A 74 6.27 -10.30 -5.76
CA ASP A 74 6.90 -11.30 -6.62
C ASP A 74 7.03 -12.69 -5.97
N LYS A 75 7.26 -12.74 -4.66
CA LYS A 75 7.45 -13.98 -3.92
C LYS A 75 6.16 -14.66 -3.48
N CYS A 76 5.08 -13.90 -3.33
CA CYS A 76 3.78 -14.41 -2.86
C CYS A 76 2.91 -14.94 -4.01
N ARG A 77 3.32 -16.03 -4.66
CA ARG A 77 2.67 -16.60 -5.84
C ARG A 77 1.20 -17.00 -5.68
N ASN A 78 0.73 -17.19 -4.47
CA ASN A 78 -0.66 -17.57 -4.18
C ASN A 78 -1.60 -16.38 -4.06
N TYR A 79 -1.09 -15.16 -4.17
CA TYR A 79 -1.84 -13.92 -4.08
C TYR A 79 -1.54 -13.05 -5.27
N GLN A 80 -2.56 -12.41 -5.80
CA GLN A 80 -2.40 -11.38 -6.82
C GLN A 80 -2.22 -10.02 -6.15
N PHE A 81 -1.33 -9.22 -6.72
CA PHE A 81 -1.05 -7.87 -6.30
C PHE A 81 -1.27 -6.91 -7.47
N ARG A 82 -1.68 -5.71 -7.15
CA ARG A 82 -1.77 -4.61 -8.10
C ARG A 82 -0.81 -3.49 -7.71
N PRO A 83 -0.19 -2.80 -8.67
CA PRO A 83 0.70 -1.69 -8.38
C PRO A 83 -0.08 -0.49 -7.86
N ILE A 84 0.53 0.27 -6.93
CA ILE A 84 0.02 1.55 -6.45
C ILE A 84 0.93 2.68 -6.94
N GLY A 85 2.23 2.43 -7.06
CA GLY A 85 3.20 3.41 -7.53
C GLY A 85 4.56 3.25 -6.87
N ALA A 86 5.48 4.14 -7.23
CA ALA A 86 6.78 4.25 -6.62
C ALA A 86 6.77 5.41 -5.62
N PHE A 87 7.02 5.14 -4.37
CA PHE A 87 7.02 6.14 -3.31
C PHE A 87 8.44 6.54 -2.94
N ILE A 88 8.68 7.85 -2.97
CA ILE A 88 9.95 8.43 -2.56
C ILE A 88 9.74 9.29 -1.32
N VAL A 89 10.59 9.09 -0.31
CA VAL A 89 10.60 9.92 0.88
C VAL A 89 11.40 11.19 0.60
N LYS A 90 10.88 12.34 0.98
CA LYS A 90 11.56 13.63 0.82
C LYS A 90 12.99 13.56 1.37
N GLY A 91 13.96 13.93 0.54
CA GLY A 91 15.39 13.90 0.88
C GLY A 91 16.08 12.55 0.64
N ARG A 92 15.39 11.55 0.07
CA ARG A 92 16.02 10.32 -0.43
C ARG A 92 15.96 10.26 -1.96
N THR A 93 16.90 9.55 -2.55
CA THR A 93 16.98 9.34 -4.01
C THR A 93 16.35 8.03 -4.45
N GLU A 94 16.16 7.08 -3.54
CA GLU A 94 15.61 5.76 -3.82
C GLU A 94 14.10 5.75 -3.59
N SER A 95 13.36 5.33 -4.61
CA SER A 95 11.92 5.06 -4.51
C SER A 95 11.67 3.59 -4.18
N THR A 96 10.56 3.33 -3.51
CA THR A 96 10.08 1.96 -3.23
C THR A 96 8.80 1.73 -4.01
N GLU A 97 8.79 0.72 -4.86
CA GLU A 97 7.58 0.26 -5.53
C GLU A 97 6.62 -0.39 -4.53
N VAL A 98 5.38 0.05 -4.57
CA VAL A 98 4.34 -0.34 -3.61
C VAL A 98 3.18 -0.99 -4.32
N PHE A 99 2.75 -2.10 -3.75
CA PHE A 99 1.67 -2.95 -4.24
C PHE A 99 0.61 -3.15 -3.16
N ALA A 100 -0.63 -3.37 -3.58
CA ALA A 100 -1.71 -3.83 -2.70
C ALA A 100 -2.19 -5.21 -3.14
N PRO A 101 -2.54 -6.11 -2.19
CA PRO A 101 -3.15 -7.38 -2.54
C PRO A 101 -4.54 -7.14 -3.14
N ILE A 102 -4.88 -7.95 -4.14
CA ILE A 102 -6.20 -7.97 -4.77
C ILE A 102 -7.12 -8.89 -3.97
N ASP A 103 -8.32 -8.44 -3.69
CA ASP A 103 -9.37 -9.29 -3.11
C ASP A 103 -10.15 -9.98 -4.25
N PRO A 104 -9.96 -11.29 -4.47
CA PRO A 104 -10.61 -11.99 -5.57
C PRO A 104 -12.13 -12.13 -5.40
N GLN A 105 -12.66 -11.88 -4.20
CA GLN A 105 -14.10 -11.84 -3.96
C GLN A 105 -14.72 -10.51 -4.39
N ARG A 106 -13.93 -9.44 -4.40
CA ARG A 106 -14.37 -8.09 -4.78
C ARG A 106 -14.10 -7.79 -6.25
N HIS A 107 -12.95 -8.20 -6.77
CA HIS A 107 -12.49 -7.82 -8.11
C HIS A 107 -12.44 -9.03 -9.04
N ARG A 108 -13.17 -8.94 -10.15
CA ARG A 108 -13.14 -9.92 -11.23
C ARG A 108 -11.92 -9.71 -12.13
N PRO A 109 -11.47 -10.73 -12.88
CA PRO A 109 -10.30 -10.63 -13.75
C PRO A 109 -10.37 -9.46 -14.76
N GLU A 110 -11.55 -9.18 -15.30
CA GLU A 110 -11.76 -8.08 -16.26
C GLU A 110 -11.53 -6.72 -15.60
N TRP A 111 -11.99 -6.56 -14.36
CA TRP A 111 -11.76 -5.34 -13.59
C TRP A 111 -10.27 -5.15 -13.29
N ILE A 112 -9.58 -6.24 -12.92
CA ILE A 112 -8.13 -6.22 -12.66
C ILE A 112 -7.37 -5.78 -13.90
N SER A 113 -7.68 -6.35 -15.07
CA SER A 113 -7.06 -5.97 -16.35
C SER A 113 -7.27 -4.49 -16.70
N ARG A 114 -8.44 -3.94 -16.40
CA ARG A 114 -8.73 -2.51 -16.60
C ARG A 114 -7.94 -1.63 -15.64
N TYR A 115 -7.82 -2.04 -14.38
CA TYR A 115 -6.98 -1.33 -13.41
C TYR A 115 -5.52 -1.31 -13.84
N GLU A 116 -4.97 -2.44 -14.26
CA GLU A 116 -3.59 -2.53 -14.75
C GLU A 116 -3.38 -1.69 -16.01
N PHE A 117 -4.37 -1.63 -16.89
CA PHE A 117 -4.32 -0.76 -18.07
C PHE A 117 -4.31 0.72 -17.65
N ALA A 118 -5.23 1.14 -16.79
CA ALA A 118 -5.29 2.50 -16.26
C ALA A 118 -3.98 2.90 -15.55
N PHE A 119 -3.39 1.97 -14.81
CA PHE A 119 -2.12 2.20 -14.13
C PHE A 119 -0.96 2.39 -15.12
N ARG A 120 -0.89 1.60 -16.20
CA ARG A 120 0.10 1.81 -17.26
C ARG A 120 -0.05 3.19 -17.93
N GLN A 121 -1.29 3.66 -18.15
CA GLN A 121 -1.53 5.01 -18.66
C GLN A 121 -1.04 6.08 -17.67
N LEU A 122 -1.24 5.85 -16.37
CA LEU A 122 -0.73 6.72 -15.30
C LEU A 122 0.81 6.77 -15.30
N GLU A 123 1.49 5.63 -15.43
CA GLU A 123 2.96 5.57 -15.55
C GLU A 123 3.46 6.32 -16.78
N ALA A 124 2.79 6.16 -17.91
CA ALA A 124 3.09 6.86 -19.15
C ALA A 124 2.69 8.35 -19.13
N ARG A 125 2.03 8.82 -18.09
CA ARG A 125 1.52 10.20 -17.92
C ARG A 125 0.61 10.65 -19.05
N THR A 126 -0.19 9.74 -19.58
CA THR A 126 -1.13 10.06 -20.65
C THR A 126 -2.37 10.76 -20.08
N ALA A 127 -3.05 11.55 -20.93
CA ALA A 127 -4.29 12.22 -20.50
C ALA A 127 -5.42 11.25 -20.22
N GLU A 128 -5.43 10.10 -20.87
CA GLU A 128 -6.44 9.05 -20.75
C GLU A 128 -6.43 8.37 -19.37
N ALA A 129 -5.33 8.47 -18.62
CA ALA A 129 -5.26 7.92 -17.27
C ALA A 129 -6.39 8.44 -16.36
N ALA A 130 -6.72 9.73 -16.47
CA ALA A 130 -7.78 10.35 -15.66
C ALA A 130 -9.16 9.77 -15.99
N GLU A 131 -9.45 9.55 -17.27
CA GLU A 131 -10.71 8.96 -17.73
C GLU A 131 -10.86 7.52 -17.23
N HIS A 132 -9.83 6.70 -17.40
CA HIS A 132 -9.86 5.31 -16.95
C HIS A 132 -10.01 5.16 -15.43
N PHE A 133 -9.33 5.99 -14.64
CA PHE A 133 -9.52 5.99 -13.19
C PHE A 133 -10.87 6.56 -12.77
N ALA A 134 -11.45 7.52 -13.50
CA ALA A 134 -12.81 8.00 -13.25
C ALA A 134 -13.87 6.93 -13.51
N GLU A 135 -13.72 6.13 -14.58
CA GLU A 135 -14.59 4.99 -14.85
C GLU A 135 -14.54 3.95 -13.72
N LEU A 136 -13.30 3.51 -13.33
CA LEU A 136 -13.12 2.57 -12.24
C LEU A 136 -13.69 3.09 -10.92
N TYR A 137 -13.52 4.38 -10.64
CA TYR A 137 -14.05 5.03 -9.44
C TYR A 137 -15.59 5.07 -9.46
N SER A 138 -16.21 5.28 -10.62
CA SER A 138 -17.67 5.26 -10.74
C SER A 138 -18.27 3.88 -10.45
N GLU A 139 -17.54 2.80 -10.75
CA GLU A 139 -17.98 1.42 -10.49
C GLU A 139 -17.74 0.99 -9.03
N ASP A 140 -16.63 1.38 -8.44
CA ASP A 140 -16.27 1.02 -7.05
C ASP A 140 -15.56 2.19 -6.33
N PRO A 141 -16.31 3.20 -5.86
CA PRO A 141 -15.74 4.33 -5.13
C PRO A 141 -15.13 3.96 -3.77
N GLU A 142 -15.48 2.79 -3.24
CA GLU A 142 -14.93 2.27 -1.99
C GLU A 142 -13.58 1.54 -2.17
N ASP A 143 -13.10 1.38 -3.42
CA ASP A 143 -11.78 0.83 -3.63
C ASP A 143 -10.68 1.87 -3.30
N PRO A 144 -9.83 1.62 -2.29
CA PRO A 144 -8.92 2.64 -1.80
C PRO A 144 -7.85 3.04 -2.81
N CYS A 145 -7.37 2.10 -3.65
CA CYS A 145 -6.33 2.41 -4.63
C CYS A 145 -6.89 3.21 -5.80
N VAL A 146 -8.11 2.88 -6.24
CA VAL A 146 -8.80 3.65 -7.29
C VAL A 146 -9.15 5.06 -6.78
N ALA A 147 -9.73 5.17 -5.59
CA ALA A 147 -10.05 6.46 -4.98
C ALA A 147 -8.80 7.34 -4.79
N PHE A 148 -7.67 6.74 -4.41
CA PHE A 148 -6.40 7.43 -4.26
C PHE A 148 -5.90 8.02 -5.58
N HIS A 149 -5.86 7.22 -6.66
CA HIS A 149 -5.41 7.71 -7.96
C HIS A 149 -6.38 8.69 -8.59
N HIS A 150 -7.68 8.43 -8.51
CA HIS A 150 -8.70 9.35 -9.00
C HIS A 150 -8.56 10.73 -8.35
N ARG A 151 -8.42 10.79 -7.01
CA ARG A 151 -8.22 12.06 -6.29
C ARG A 151 -6.96 12.79 -6.77
N ARG A 152 -5.81 12.11 -6.87
CA ARG A 152 -4.55 12.69 -7.34
C ARG A 152 -4.68 13.29 -8.74
N LEU A 153 -5.31 12.56 -9.66
CA LEU A 153 -5.54 13.02 -11.02
C LEU A 153 -6.46 14.22 -11.08
N MET A 154 -7.50 14.27 -10.24
CA MET A 154 -8.39 15.44 -10.09
C MET A 154 -7.66 16.66 -9.51
N GLU A 155 -6.66 16.47 -8.68
CA GLU A 155 -5.77 17.51 -8.13
C GLU A 155 -4.65 17.92 -9.11
N GLY A 156 -4.62 17.32 -10.31
CA GLY A 156 -3.65 17.60 -11.35
C GLY A 156 -2.29 16.89 -11.20
N GLU A 157 -2.21 15.95 -10.24
CA GLU A 157 -1.02 15.13 -10.09
C GLU A 157 -0.98 14.03 -11.16
N THR A 158 0.16 13.83 -11.79
CA THR A 158 0.34 12.82 -12.83
C THR A 158 1.50 11.89 -12.55
N GLY A 159 1.45 10.69 -13.14
CA GLY A 159 2.51 9.69 -13.00
C GLY A 159 2.40 8.86 -11.73
N ALA A 160 3.14 7.75 -11.74
CA ALA A 160 3.15 6.75 -10.67
C ALA A 160 4.21 7.02 -9.60
N LEU A 161 5.09 8.02 -9.78
CA LEU A 161 6.04 8.46 -8.75
C LEU A 161 5.33 9.41 -7.79
N ILE A 162 5.36 9.09 -6.50
CA ILE A 162 4.62 9.78 -5.46
C ILE A 162 5.58 10.24 -4.37
N GLU A 163 5.68 11.55 -4.17
CA GLU A 163 6.48 12.10 -3.09
C GLU A 163 5.72 12.08 -1.76
N MET A 164 6.35 11.51 -0.74
CA MET A 164 5.83 11.56 0.62
C MET A 164 6.36 12.79 1.35
N HIS A 165 5.45 13.59 1.85
CA HIS A 165 5.79 14.63 2.81
C HIS A 165 5.67 14.04 4.22
N ASP A 166 6.81 13.91 4.93
CA ASP A 166 6.78 13.63 6.38
C ASP A 166 6.01 14.76 7.09
N LYS A 167 5.02 14.33 7.86
CA LYS A 167 4.30 15.24 8.78
C LYS A 167 5.01 15.28 10.11
#